data_39b255dd2f91b5640625499a1369c043
#
_entry.id   39b255dd2f91b5640625499a1369c043
#
_cell.length_a   1.000
_cell.length_b   1.000
_cell.length_c   1.000
_cell.angle_alpha   90.00
_cell.angle_beta   90.00
_cell.angle_gamma   90.00
#
_symmetry.space_group_name_H-M   'P 1'
#
loop_
_entity.id
_entity.type
_entity.pdbx_description
1 polymer ?
#
loop_
_entity_poly.entity_id
_entity_poly.type
_entity_poly.pdbx_seq_one_letter_code
_entity_poly.pdbx_strand_id
1 'polypeptide(L)'
;MIDPGLKDKVVLATGGNNPFGIGAAIARAFASQGAHVFIHYFRQATELADVDQPQEREHEPGLDFYYRQQRKTADAVVASIRESGAKAESWEGDLRQPDTADRLFEQAEKAFGRVDILVNNAAEYIADTFLPLDASGEATEVWEGGPSKKTIDVKSHDRHFAVNTRAAVILMARFAQRIIERGVNWGRIVNISADCAWGCPKEISYRASKYALESYSRSAAAELGPYGITVNVVSPGPVQSGYISPGLEQALILDIPIRRVGRPEDIANAVVFFASEQAAWITGQVLFVHGGHRMALGQ
;
A
#
# COMPACT_ATOMS: atom_id res chain seq x y z
N MET A 1 -18.49 20.72 -10.32
CA MET A 1 -17.67 19.53 -9.92
C MET A 1 -16.23 19.86 -10.27
N ILE A 2 -15.27 19.60 -9.41
CA ILE A 2 -13.85 19.83 -9.70
C ILE A 2 -13.38 18.65 -10.58
N ASP A 3 -12.81 18.94 -11.77
CA ASP A 3 -12.21 17.93 -12.62
C ASP A 3 -10.80 17.60 -12.10
N PRO A 4 -10.51 16.35 -11.71
CA PRO A 4 -9.19 15.96 -11.25
C PRO A 4 -8.15 15.84 -12.38
N GLY A 5 -8.54 15.89 -13.65
CA GLY A 5 -7.65 15.74 -14.82
C GLY A 5 -7.12 14.32 -15.03
N LEU A 6 -7.83 13.29 -14.53
CA LEU A 6 -7.37 11.90 -14.52
C LEU A 6 -7.97 11.04 -15.64
N LYS A 7 -8.92 11.58 -16.42
CA LYS A 7 -9.52 10.85 -17.53
C LYS A 7 -8.44 10.44 -18.54
N ASP A 8 -8.52 9.19 -18.99
CA ASP A 8 -7.59 8.54 -19.94
C ASP A 8 -6.13 8.46 -19.47
N LYS A 9 -5.81 8.82 -18.22
CA LYS A 9 -4.50 8.56 -17.61
C LYS A 9 -4.36 7.07 -17.30
N VAL A 10 -3.14 6.57 -17.36
CA VAL A 10 -2.83 5.19 -17.02
C VAL A 10 -2.17 5.11 -15.64
N VAL A 11 -2.80 4.36 -14.74
CA VAL A 11 -2.35 4.18 -13.36
C VAL A 11 -1.79 2.77 -13.18
N LEU A 12 -0.58 2.67 -12.68
CA LEU A 12 0.01 1.44 -12.18
C LEU A 12 -0.07 1.44 -10.65
N ALA A 13 -0.88 0.54 -10.08
CA ALA A 13 -1.03 0.39 -8.63
C ALA A 13 -0.53 -0.97 -8.17
N THR A 14 0.33 -1.00 -7.14
CA THR A 14 0.86 -2.26 -6.60
C THR A 14 0.06 -2.77 -5.40
N GLY A 15 -0.09 -4.10 -5.26
CA GLY A 15 -0.76 -4.74 -4.11
C GLY A 15 -2.29 -4.61 -4.12
N GLY A 16 -2.95 -4.97 -5.23
CA GLY A 16 -4.37 -4.71 -5.43
C GLY A 16 -5.27 -5.95 -5.51
N ASN A 17 -4.86 -7.14 -5.06
CA ASN A 17 -5.67 -8.36 -5.16
C ASN A 17 -6.71 -8.56 -4.05
N ASN A 18 -6.52 -7.96 -2.86
CA ASN A 18 -7.54 -8.03 -1.81
C ASN A 18 -8.71 -7.08 -2.13
N PRO A 19 -9.94 -7.57 -2.41
CA PRO A 19 -11.07 -6.72 -2.77
C PRO A 19 -11.48 -5.70 -1.70
N PHE A 20 -11.13 -5.97 -0.44
CA PHE A 20 -11.39 -5.12 0.73
C PHE A 20 -10.17 -4.24 1.09
N GLY A 21 -9.08 -4.36 0.35
CA GLY A 21 -7.82 -3.68 0.65
C GLY A 21 -7.72 -2.28 0.07
N ILE A 22 -6.75 -1.52 0.59
CA ILE A 22 -6.43 -0.16 0.14
C ILE A 22 -6.11 -0.14 -1.36
N GLY A 23 -5.31 -1.11 -1.87
CA GLY A 23 -4.93 -1.16 -3.28
C GLY A 23 -6.13 -1.34 -4.23
N ALA A 24 -7.11 -2.16 -3.85
CA ALA A 24 -8.34 -2.32 -4.62
C ALA A 24 -9.22 -1.06 -4.59
N ALA A 25 -9.32 -0.39 -3.43
CA ALA A 25 -10.05 0.88 -3.32
C ALA A 25 -9.40 1.98 -4.16
N ILE A 26 -8.06 2.08 -4.15
CA ILE A 26 -7.29 2.99 -5.02
C ILE A 26 -7.60 2.70 -6.50
N ALA A 27 -7.53 1.44 -6.91
CA ALA A 27 -7.80 1.04 -8.29
C ALA A 27 -9.22 1.46 -8.74
N ARG A 28 -10.25 1.19 -7.92
CA ARG A 28 -11.64 1.60 -8.20
C ARG A 28 -11.80 3.12 -8.21
N ALA A 29 -11.14 3.83 -7.28
CA ALA A 29 -11.22 5.28 -7.20
C ALA A 29 -10.64 5.96 -8.44
N PHE A 30 -9.51 5.50 -8.97
CA PHE A 30 -8.98 5.98 -10.25
C PHE A 30 -9.88 5.64 -11.42
N ALA A 31 -10.39 4.42 -11.48
CA ALA A 31 -11.32 3.99 -12.52
C ALA A 31 -12.58 4.87 -12.56
N SER A 32 -13.13 5.25 -11.40
CA SER A 32 -14.28 6.16 -11.31
C SER A 32 -13.99 7.58 -11.81
N GLN A 33 -12.71 7.96 -11.90
CA GLN A 33 -12.29 9.23 -12.52
C GLN A 33 -11.97 9.08 -14.03
N GLY A 34 -12.27 7.93 -14.64
CA GLY A 34 -12.03 7.66 -16.04
C GLY A 34 -10.60 7.27 -16.40
N ALA A 35 -9.77 6.93 -15.42
CA ALA A 35 -8.43 6.43 -15.65
C ALA A 35 -8.43 4.95 -16.05
N HIS A 36 -7.42 4.50 -16.79
CA HIS A 36 -7.13 3.10 -17.06
C HIS A 36 -6.24 2.55 -15.95
N VAL A 37 -6.54 1.38 -15.40
CA VAL A 37 -5.86 0.87 -14.21
C VAL A 37 -5.14 -0.44 -14.50
N PHE A 38 -3.83 -0.47 -14.25
CA PHE A 38 -3.02 -1.68 -14.25
C PHE A 38 -2.71 -2.07 -12.79
N ILE A 39 -3.14 -3.27 -12.38
CA ILE A 39 -3.03 -3.75 -11.00
C ILE A 39 -1.92 -4.78 -10.92
N HIS A 40 -0.86 -4.48 -10.16
CA HIS A 40 0.08 -5.50 -9.74
C HIS A 40 -0.41 -6.16 -8.46
N TYR A 41 -0.17 -7.47 -8.36
CA TYR A 41 -0.41 -8.24 -7.14
C TYR A 41 0.59 -9.38 -6.99
N PHE A 42 0.63 -9.95 -5.81
CA PHE A 42 1.37 -11.17 -5.52
C PHE A 42 0.57 -12.01 -4.50
N ARG A 43 0.35 -13.29 -4.82
CA ARG A 43 -0.32 -14.22 -3.90
C ARG A 43 0.70 -14.73 -2.89
N GLN A 44 0.55 -14.31 -1.65
CA GLN A 44 1.42 -14.81 -0.59
C GLN A 44 0.98 -16.21 -0.18
N ALA A 45 1.89 -17.17 -0.33
CA ALA A 45 1.79 -18.46 0.37
C ALA A 45 2.16 -18.21 1.84
N THR A 46 1.19 -18.11 2.72
CA THR A 46 1.46 -17.98 4.15
C THR A 46 1.73 -19.34 4.76
N GLU A 47 2.86 -19.47 5.45
CA GLU A 47 3.19 -20.63 6.32
C GLU A 47 2.20 -20.80 7.50
N LEU A 48 1.30 -19.82 7.70
CA LEU A 48 0.28 -19.78 8.76
C LEU A 48 -1.06 -20.46 8.34
N ALA A 49 -1.07 -21.22 7.24
CA ALA A 49 -2.31 -21.68 6.61
C ALA A 49 -2.90 -22.97 7.18
N ASP A 50 -2.31 -23.59 8.18
CA ASP A 50 -2.76 -24.87 8.75
C ASP A 50 -3.53 -24.71 10.07
N VAL A 51 -4.09 -23.55 10.34
CA VAL A 51 -5.07 -23.46 11.44
C VAL A 51 -6.44 -23.81 10.86
N ASP A 52 -6.83 -25.05 11.06
CA ASP A 52 -8.20 -25.57 10.86
C ASP A 52 -9.14 -24.79 11.81
N GLN A 53 -9.62 -23.63 11.35
CA GLN A 53 -10.62 -22.86 12.09
C GLN A 53 -12.01 -23.20 11.56
N PRO A 54 -13.03 -23.27 12.45
CA PRO A 54 -14.39 -23.62 12.05
C PRO A 54 -14.96 -22.68 10.98
N GLN A 55 -15.69 -23.20 10.02
CA GLN A 55 -16.32 -22.46 8.90
C GLN A 55 -17.27 -21.33 9.33
N GLU A 56 -17.63 -21.25 10.61
CA GLU A 56 -18.59 -20.26 11.14
C GLU A 56 -18.11 -18.80 11.07
N ARG A 57 -16.80 -18.54 10.85
CA ARG A 57 -16.23 -17.18 10.75
C ARG A 57 -15.72 -16.80 9.35
N GLU A 58 -16.19 -17.46 8.32
CA GLU A 58 -15.67 -17.30 6.96
C GLU A 58 -15.75 -15.86 6.43
N HIS A 59 -16.68 -15.07 6.93
CA HIS A 59 -16.93 -13.68 6.48
C HIS A 59 -16.55 -12.61 7.52
N GLU A 60 -16.11 -13.00 8.72
CA GLU A 60 -15.74 -12.06 9.77
C GLU A 60 -14.33 -11.51 9.55
N PRO A 61 -14.13 -10.16 9.57
CA PRO A 61 -12.81 -9.58 9.51
C PRO A 61 -11.88 -10.09 10.61
N GLY A 62 -10.60 -10.29 10.26
CA GLY A 62 -9.56 -10.80 11.13
C GLY A 62 -8.41 -11.36 10.30
N LEU A 63 -7.38 -11.90 10.95
CA LEU A 63 -6.18 -12.38 10.27
C LEU A 63 -6.48 -13.46 9.21
N ASP A 64 -7.31 -14.45 9.55
CA ASP A 64 -7.62 -15.55 8.63
C ASP A 64 -8.39 -15.06 7.41
N PHE A 65 -9.37 -14.19 7.61
CA PHE A 65 -10.09 -13.55 6.51
C PHE A 65 -9.12 -12.77 5.62
N TYR A 66 -8.28 -11.94 6.23
CA TYR A 66 -7.30 -11.13 5.50
C TYR A 66 -6.34 -11.99 4.66
N TYR A 67 -5.75 -13.04 5.23
CA TYR A 67 -4.83 -13.92 4.50
C TYR A 67 -5.53 -14.70 3.40
N ARG A 68 -6.78 -15.13 3.59
CA ARG A 68 -7.57 -15.74 2.50
C ARG A 68 -7.77 -14.77 1.34
N GLN A 69 -8.00 -13.48 1.61
CA GLN A 69 -8.11 -12.49 0.53
C GLN A 69 -6.77 -12.26 -0.18
N GLN A 70 -5.66 -12.26 0.54
CA GLN A 70 -4.32 -12.09 -0.05
C GLN A 70 -3.88 -13.25 -0.96
N ARG A 71 -4.50 -14.42 -0.85
CA ARG A 71 -4.24 -15.57 -1.73
C ARG A 71 -5.03 -15.54 -3.04
N LYS A 72 -5.97 -14.65 -3.18
CA LYS A 72 -6.76 -14.51 -4.41
C LYS A 72 -5.95 -13.79 -5.49
N THR A 73 -6.34 -14.03 -6.74
CA THR A 73 -5.91 -13.19 -7.86
C THR A 73 -6.59 -11.83 -7.80
N ALA A 74 -6.19 -10.89 -8.65
CA ALA A 74 -6.85 -9.60 -8.76
C ALA A 74 -8.11 -9.64 -9.64
N ASP A 75 -8.54 -10.80 -10.13
CA ASP A 75 -9.64 -10.93 -11.11
C ASP A 75 -10.95 -10.32 -10.63
N ALA A 76 -11.32 -10.51 -9.35
CA ALA A 76 -12.53 -9.92 -8.80
C ALA A 76 -12.48 -8.37 -8.78
N VAL A 77 -11.30 -7.79 -8.53
CA VAL A 77 -11.10 -6.34 -8.57
C VAL A 77 -11.15 -5.82 -10.00
N VAL A 78 -10.47 -6.49 -10.92
CA VAL A 78 -10.50 -6.17 -12.36
C VAL A 78 -11.91 -6.25 -12.92
N ALA A 79 -12.66 -7.32 -12.61
CA ALA A 79 -14.05 -7.48 -13.03
C ALA A 79 -14.93 -6.33 -12.54
N SER A 80 -14.84 -5.98 -11.24
CA SER A 80 -15.62 -4.87 -10.66
C SER A 80 -15.34 -3.51 -11.31
N ILE A 81 -14.10 -3.27 -11.75
CA ILE A 81 -13.73 -2.06 -12.48
C ILE A 81 -14.29 -2.09 -13.91
N ARG A 82 -14.19 -3.23 -14.61
CA ARG A 82 -14.71 -3.37 -15.98
C ARG A 82 -16.22 -3.26 -16.02
N GLU A 83 -16.94 -3.79 -15.04
CA GLU A 83 -18.39 -3.63 -14.88
C GLU A 83 -18.83 -2.16 -14.77
N SER A 84 -17.99 -1.28 -14.22
CA SER A 84 -18.21 0.16 -14.20
C SER A 84 -17.90 0.87 -15.53
N GLY A 85 -17.48 0.14 -16.57
CA GLY A 85 -17.14 0.66 -17.90
C GLY A 85 -15.69 1.15 -18.04
N ALA A 86 -14.87 1.05 -17.00
CA ALA A 86 -13.47 1.43 -17.05
C ALA A 86 -12.58 0.27 -17.54
N LYS A 87 -11.36 0.60 -18.02
CA LYS A 87 -10.38 -0.39 -18.45
C LYS A 87 -9.47 -0.75 -17.28
N ALA A 88 -9.35 -2.06 -17.03
CA ALA A 88 -8.45 -2.59 -16.02
C ALA A 88 -7.77 -3.86 -16.50
N GLU A 89 -6.49 -4.04 -16.18
CA GLU A 89 -5.71 -5.26 -16.37
C GLU A 89 -4.91 -5.54 -15.11
N SER A 90 -4.42 -6.76 -14.96
CA SER A 90 -3.60 -7.13 -13.81
C SER A 90 -2.46 -8.08 -14.19
N TRP A 91 -1.41 -8.06 -13.37
CA TRP A 91 -0.28 -8.96 -13.51
C TRP A 91 0.27 -9.38 -12.15
N GLU A 92 0.59 -10.66 -12.00
CA GLU A 92 1.18 -11.22 -10.79
C GLU A 92 2.70 -11.20 -10.87
N GLY A 93 3.38 -10.68 -9.83
CA GLY A 93 4.83 -10.67 -9.73
C GLY A 93 5.32 -10.50 -8.30
N ASP A 94 6.44 -11.14 -7.96
CA ASP A 94 7.06 -10.99 -6.65
C ASP A 94 8.02 -9.80 -6.64
N LEU A 95 7.65 -8.72 -5.96
CA LEU A 95 8.47 -7.51 -5.83
C LEU A 95 9.81 -7.72 -5.09
N ARG A 96 10.01 -8.86 -4.46
CA ARG A 96 11.33 -9.22 -3.89
C ARG A 96 12.34 -9.54 -4.98
N GLN A 97 11.88 -9.94 -6.18
CA GLN A 97 12.74 -10.26 -7.30
C GLN A 97 13.22 -8.98 -8.00
N PRO A 98 14.52 -8.86 -8.30
CA PRO A 98 15.08 -7.61 -8.85
C PRO A 98 14.53 -7.20 -10.22
N ASP A 99 14.13 -8.17 -11.06
CA ASP A 99 13.63 -7.97 -12.42
C ASP A 99 12.13 -7.64 -12.48
N THR A 100 11.40 -7.82 -11.37
CA THR A 100 9.94 -7.62 -11.34
C THR A 100 9.55 -6.19 -11.70
N ALA A 101 10.32 -5.18 -11.31
CA ALA A 101 10.02 -3.79 -11.61
C ALA A 101 10.00 -3.52 -13.13
N ASP A 102 11.00 -4.01 -13.87
CA ASP A 102 11.07 -3.82 -15.32
C ASP A 102 9.93 -4.58 -16.02
N ARG A 103 9.72 -5.85 -15.68
CA ARG A 103 8.63 -6.68 -16.21
C ARG A 103 7.25 -6.08 -15.93
N LEU A 104 7.05 -5.49 -14.77
CA LEU A 104 5.78 -4.87 -14.41
C LEU A 104 5.44 -3.67 -15.32
N PHE A 105 6.43 -2.81 -15.60
CA PHE A 105 6.23 -1.71 -16.54
C PHE A 105 6.01 -2.22 -17.97
N GLU A 106 6.75 -3.23 -18.43
CA GLU A 106 6.55 -3.86 -19.75
C GLU A 106 5.11 -4.39 -19.91
N GLN A 107 4.57 -5.06 -18.88
CA GLN A 107 3.19 -5.57 -18.92
C GLN A 107 2.15 -4.44 -18.91
N ALA A 108 2.37 -3.39 -18.11
CA ALA A 108 1.47 -2.23 -18.07
C ALA A 108 1.48 -1.46 -19.41
N GLU A 109 2.66 -1.26 -19.99
CA GLU A 109 2.83 -0.60 -21.28
C GLU A 109 2.29 -1.42 -22.45
N LYS A 110 2.42 -2.74 -22.40
CA LYS A 110 1.78 -3.66 -23.35
C LYS A 110 0.26 -3.56 -23.30
N ALA A 111 -0.33 -3.36 -22.12
CA ALA A 111 -1.77 -3.26 -21.95
C ALA A 111 -2.32 -1.89 -22.37
N PHE A 112 -1.63 -0.80 -22.02
CA PHE A 112 -2.16 0.56 -22.13
C PHE A 112 -1.23 1.56 -22.83
N GLY A 113 -0.08 1.13 -23.35
CA GLY A 113 0.86 1.92 -24.10
C GLY A 113 1.77 2.83 -23.29
N ARG A 114 1.41 3.13 -22.03
CA ARG A 114 2.18 4.01 -21.14
C ARG A 114 1.78 3.83 -19.67
N VAL A 115 2.54 4.45 -18.77
CA VAL A 115 2.14 4.66 -17.37
C VAL A 115 2.32 6.16 -17.07
N ASP A 116 1.29 6.81 -16.54
CA ASP A 116 1.28 8.24 -16.19
C ASP A 116 1.30 8.45 -14.66
N ILE A 117 0.80 7.49 -13.90
CA ILE A 117 0.69 7.55 -12.44
C ILE A 117 1.19 6.23 -11.86
N LEU A 118 2.10 6.33 -10.88
CA LEU A 118 2.59 5.19 -10.10
C LEU A 118 2.08 5.28 -8.67
N VAL A 119 1.42 4.21 -8.18
CA VAL A 119 1.03 4.08 -6.77
C VAL A 119 1.73 2.88 -6.15
N ASN A 120 2.70 3.13 -5.28
CA ASN A 120 3.40 2.12 -4.50
C ASN A 120 2.61 1.82 -3.21
N ASN A 121 1.71 0.83 -3.29
CA ASN A 121 0.86 0.40 -2.18
C ASN A 121 1.24 -0.98 -1.63
N ALA A 122 1.82 -1.87 -2.44
CA ALA A 122 2.24 -3.20 -1.96
C ALA A 122 3.11 -3.11 -0.71
N ALA A 123 2.87 -3.98 0.25
CA ALA A 123 3.64 -4.03 1.49
C ALA A 123 3.83 -5.47 1.99
N GLU A 124 4.99 -5.72 2.55
CA GLU A 124 5.28 -6.84 3.43
C GLU A 124 5.09 -6.37 4.87
N TYR A 125 4.37 -7.15 5.67
CA TYR A 125 4.16 -6.87 7.09
C TYR A 125 4.29 -8.16 7.91
N ILE A 126 5.26 -8.17 8.80
CA ILE A 126 5.45 -9.18 9.84
C ILE A 126 5.84 -8.44 11.12
N ALA A 127 5.13 -8.68 12.21
CA ALA A 127 5.49 -8.10 13.50
C ALA A 127 6.84 -8.66 13.97
N ASP A 128 7.78 -7.78 14.33
CA ASP A 128 9.09 -8.13 14.88
C ASP A 128 9.49 -7.20 16.03
N THR A 129 10.38 -7.68 16.89
CA THR A 129 10.79 -7.00 18.14
C THR A 129 12.29 -7.16 18.38
N PHE A 130 12.90 -6.25 19.15
CA PHE A 130 14.26 -6.43 19.67
C PHE A 130 14.31 -7.35 20.90
N LEU A 131 13.17 -7.62 21.53
CA LEU A 131 13.14 -8.46 22.72
C LEU A 131 13.34 -9.94 22.32
N PRO A 132 14.10 -10.71 23.10
CA PRO A 132 14.13 -12.16 22.93
C PRO A 132 12.73 -12.72 23.20
N LEU A 133 12.34 -13.76 22.46
CA LEU A 133 11.16 -14.53 22.76
C LEU A 133 11.44 -15.43 23.96
N ASP A 134 10.44 -15.73 24.75
CA ASP A 134 10.54 -16.72 25.81
C ASP A 134 10.69 -18.14 25.25
N ALA A 135 10.82 -19.13 26.16
CA ALA A 135 11.01 -20.54 25.78
C ALA A 135 9.78 -21.14 25.05
N SER A 136 8.61 -20.51 25.11
CA SER A 136 7.41 -20.88 24.35
C SER A 136 7.36 -20.28 22.95
N GLY A 137 8.27 -19.36 22.64
CA GLY A 137 8.26 -18.60 21.38
C GLY A 137 7.21 -17.48 21.39
N GLU A 138 6.61 -17.19 22.55
CA GLU A 138 5.65 -16.11 22.71
C GLU A 138 6.33 -14.87 23.30
N ALA A 139 6.01 -13.71 22.77
CA ALA A 139 6.37 -12.47 23.43
C ALA A 139 5.44 -12.29 24.65
N THR A 140 6.03 -11.92 25.79
CA THR A 140 5.36 -11.77 27.08
C THR A 140 4.18 -10.80 27.12
N GLU A 141 3.92 -10.07 26.02
CA GLU A 141 2.73 -9.23 25.84
C GLU A 141 2.20 -9.40 24.41
N VAL A 142 1.10 -10.09 24.25
CA VAL A 142 0.40 -10.28 22.98
C VAL A 142 -0.44 -9.05 22.69
N TRP A 143 -0.18 -8.43 21.54
CA TRP A 143 -1.16 -7.54 20.92
C TRP A 143 -2.22 -8.45 20.28
N GLU A 144 -3.47 -8.39 20.76
CA GLU A 144 -4.54 -9.21 20.20
C GLU A 144 -4.67 -8.94 18.70
N GLY A 145 -4.40 -9.95 17.88
CA GLY A 145 -4.60 -9.90 16.43
C GLY A 145 -3.35 -9.76 15.57
N GLY A 146 -2.14 -9.82 16.11
CA GLY A 146 -0.90 -9.85 15.30
C GLY A 146 -0.37 -11.27 15.08
N PRO A 147 0.27 -11.56 13.92
CA PRO A 147 1.02 -12.80 13.75
C PRO A 147 2.09 -12.93 14.84
N SER A 148 2.49 -14.15 15.15
CA SER A 148 3.50 -14.44 16.18
C SER A 148 4.69 -13.50 16.06
N LYS A 149 5.00 -12.77 17.12
CA LYS A 149 6.14 -11.86 17.18
C LYS A 149 7.42 -12.68 17.05
N LYS A 150 8.33 -12.21 16.22
CA LYS A 150 9.67 -12.77 16.08
C LYS A 150 10.68 -11.74 16.58
N THR A 151 11.74 -12.19 17.24
CA THR A 151 12.93 -11.36 17.39
C THR A 151 13.42 -11.01 15.99
N ILE A 152 13.78 -9.75 15.78
CA ILE A 152 14.31 -9.29 14.50
C ILE A 152 15.48 -10.16 14.04
N ASP A 153 15.43 -10.61 12.79
CA ASP A 153 16.50 -11.36 12.13
C ASP A 153 16.74 -10.84 10.72
N VAL A 154 17.79 -11.31 10.07
CA VAL A 154 18.14 -10.92 8.71
C VAL A 154 16.99 -11.18 7.74
N LYS A 155 16.29 -12.32 7.88
CA LYS A 155 15.18 -12.70 6.99
C LYS A 155 13.99 -11.73 7.13
N SER A 156 13.60 -11.39 8.36
CA SER A 156 12.50 -10.45 8.62
C SER A 156 12.85 -9.06 8.10
N HIS A 157 14.05 -8.56 8.43
CA HIS A 157 14.57 -7.29 7.95
C HIS A 157 14.54 -7.22 6.41
N ASP A 158 15.21 -8.17 5.74
CA ASP A 158 15.37 -8.15 4.29
C ASP A 158 14.04 -8.26 3.54
N ARG A 159 13.07 -9.03 4.04
CA ARG A 159 11.74 -9.13 3.46
C ARG A 159 11.02 -7.78 3.44
N HIS A 160 11.02 -7.06 4.58
CA HIS A 160 10.40 -5.74 4.66
C HIS A 160 11.08 -4.73 3.73
N PHE A 161 12.40 -4.65 3.77
CA PHE A 161 13.15 -3.70 2.94
C PHE A 161 13.09 -4.05 1.45
N ALA A 162 13.02 -5.33 1.09
CA ALA A 162 12.89 -5.75 -0.31
C ALA A 162 11.60 -5.24 -0.95
N VAL A 163 10.46 -5.34 -0.25
CA VAL A 163 9.14 -4.95 -0.79
C VAL A 163 8.85 -3.47 -0.51
N ASN A 164 8.93 -3.06 0.77
CA ASN A 164 8.43 -1.74 1.19
C ASN A 164 9.34 -0.58 0.77
N THR A 165 10.64 -0.86 0.58
CA THR A 165 11.62 0.18 0.25
C THR A 165 12.23 -0.06 -1.11
N ARG A 166 13.04 -1.12 -1.29
CA ARG A 166 13.82 -1.35 -2.52
C ARG A 166 12.93 -1.39 -3.76
N ALA A 167 11.86 -2.21 -3.74
CA ALA A 167 10.99 -2.33 -4.90
C ALA A 167 10.32 -0.99 -5.25
N ALA A 168 9.77 -0.29 -4.26
CA ALA A 168 9.15 1.02 -4.47
C ALA A 168 10.14 2.05 -5.05
N VAL A 169 11.37 2.09 -4.54
CA VAL A 169 12.43 2.99 -5.03
C VAL A 169 12.81 2.66 -6.48
N ILE A 170 12.98 1.39 -6.82
CA ILE A 170 13.28 0.97 -8.19
C ILE A 170 12.11 1.28 -9.12
N LEU A 171 10.86 1.06 -8.69
CA LEU A 171 9.68 1.43 -9.47
C LEU A 171 9.61 2.94 -9.72
N MET A 172 9.94 3.79 -8.73
CA MET A 172 10.03 5.24 -8.92
C MET A 172 11.10 5.60 -9.97
N ALA A 173 12.28 4.98 -9.91
CA ALA A 173 13.36 5.23 -10.87
C ALA A 173 12.96 4.80 -12.29
N ARG A 174 12.34 3.64 -12.46
CA ARG A 174 11.85 3.14 -13.75
C ARG A 174 10.71 3.98 -14.32
N PHE A 175 9.82 4.47 -13.46
CA PHE A 175 8.76 5.40 -13.85
C PHE A 175 9.36 6.72 -14.37
N ALA A 176 10.27 7.32 -13.61
CA ALA A 176 10.91 8.58 -13.97
C ALA A 176 11.66 8.47 -15.31
N GLN A 177 12.44 7.39 -15.49
CA GLN A 177 13.13 7.13 -16.76
C GLN A 177 12.17 7.15 -17.93
N ARG A 178 11.04 6.44 -17.85
CA ARG A 178 10.03 6.36 -18.93
C ARG A 178 9.34 7.69 -19.22
N ILE A 179 9.03 8.48 -18.19
CA ILE A 179 8.45 9.83 -18.38
C ILE A 179 9.44 10.73 -19.10
N ILE A 180 10.72 10.73 -18.68
CA ILE A 180 11.77 11.57 -19.26
C ILE A 180 12.07 11.16 -20.72
N GLU A 181 12.22 9.86 -20.99
CA GLU A 181 12.47 9.34 -22.34
C GLU A 181 11.33 9.64 -23.32
N ARG A 182 10.09 9.69 -22.84
CA ARG A 182 8.94 10.11 -23.65
C ARG A 182 8.87 11.62 -23.88
N GLY A 183 9.72 12.41 -23.25
CA GLY A 183 9.69 13.87 -23.34
C GLY A 183 8.42 14.51 -22.76
N VAL A 184 7.73 13.81 -21.83
CA VAL A 184 6.50 14.27 -21.18
C VAL A 184 6.86 15.01 -19.90
N ASN A 185 6.29 16.20 -19.70
CA ASN A 185 6.47 16.99 -18.47
C ASN A 185 5.25 16.87 -17.55
N TRP A 186 4.84 15.64 -17.27
CA TRP A 186 3.74 15.33 -16.37
C TRP A 186 3.86 13.89 -15.84
N GLY A 187 3.87 13.72 -14.54
CA GLY A 187 3.84 12.42 -13.89
C GLY A 187 3.43 12.55 -12.44
N ARG A 188 2.88 11.49 -11.85
CA ARG A 188 2.50 11.45 -10.44
C ARG A 188 2.98 10.16 -9.79
N ILE A 189 3.64 10.29 -8.64
CA ILE A 189 4.03 9.16 -7.80
C ILE A 189 3.38 9.35 -6.44
N VAL A 190 2.63 8.36 -5.98
CA VAL A 190 2.06 8.33 -4.62
C VAL A 190 2.51 7.06 -3.91
N ASN A 191 3.22 7.22 -2.81
CA ASN A 191 3.71 6.11 -2.00
C ASN A 191 2.84 5.94 -0.74
N ILE A 192 2.51 4.70 -0.39
CA ILE A 192 1.75 4.40 0.83
C ILE A 192 2.72 4.02 1.94
N SER A 193 2.80 4.89 2.95
CA SER A 193 3.58 4.68 4.19
C SER A 193 2.69 4.06 5.28
N ALA A 194 2.93 4.39 6.52
CA ALA A 194 2.12 4.03 7.67
C ALA A 194 2.28 5.11 8.76
N ASP A 195 1.25 5.35 9.56
CA ASP A 195 1.39 6.21 10.73
C ASP A 195 2.50 5.67 11.66
N CYS A 196 3.12 6.53 12.45
CA CYS A 196 4.26 6.15 13.28
C CYS A 196 5.43 5.46 12.53
N ALA A 197 5.64 5.77 11.24
CA ALA A 197 6.78 5.24 10.49
C ALA A 197 8.11 5.59 11.16
N TRP A 198 8.19 6.70 11.90
CA TRP A 198 9.38 7.12 12.67
C TRP A 198 9.77 6.16 13.82
N GLY A 199 8.89 5.25 14.25
CA GLY A 199 9.17 4.22 15.25
C GLY A 199 7.93 3.77 15.98
N CYS A 200 7.79 2.44 16.11
CA CYS A 200 6.71 1.82 16.87
C CYS A 200 7.21 0.48 17.42
N PRO A 201 7.06 0.22 18.73
CA PRO A 201 7.39 -1.08 19.31
C PRO A 201 6.63 -2.21 18.61
N LYS A 202 7.26 -3.38 18.50
CA LYS A 202 6.66 -4.61 17.96
C LYS A 202 6.45 -4.62 16.43
N GLU A 203 6.83 -3.55 15.71
CA GLU A 203 6.75 -3.43 14.24
C GLU A 203 8.04 -2.81 13.67
N ILE A 204 9.19 -3.23 14.18
CA ILE A 204 10.47 -2.53 14.02
C ILE A 204 10.88 -2.43 12.55
N SER A 205 11.03 -3.58 11.87
CA SER A 205 11.49 -3.60 10.47
C SER A 205 10.44 -3.00 9.52
N TYR A 206 9.16 -3.24 9.79
CA TYR A 206 8.08 -2.66 9.00
C TYR A 206 8.13 -1.14 9.02
N ARG A 207 8.15 -0.53 10.22
CA ARG A 207 8.15 0.92 10.39
C ARG A 207 9.42 1.56 9.82
N ALA A 208 10.57 0.97 10.11
CA ALA A 208 11.84 1.43 9.55
C ALA A 208 11.84 1.43 8.01
N SER A 209 11.31 0.37 7.38
CA SER A 209 11.20 0.29 5.93
C SER A 209 10.25 1.34 5.33
N LYS A 210 9.16 1.67 6.03
CA LYS A 210 8.23 2.74 5.61
C LYS A 210 8.83 4.13 5.80
N TYR A 211 9.58 4.36 6.87
CA TYR A 211 10.29 5.63 7.06
C TYR A 211 11.40 5.84 6.03
N ALA A 212 12.11 4.77 5.68
CA ALA A 212 13.06 4.81 4.56
C ALA A 212 12.38 5.20 3.25
N LEU A 213 11.20 4.65 2.94
CA LEU A 213 10.41 5.03 1.77
C LEU A 213 10.05 6.53 1.77
N GLU A 214 9.67 7.10 2.93
CA GLU A 214 9.38 8.53 3.05
C GLU A 214 10.63 9.39 2.75
N SER A 215 11.80 8.98 3.23
CA SER A 215 13.06 9.66 2.93
C SER A 215 13.38 9.65 1.43
N TYR A 216 13.29 8.48 0.80
CA TYR A 216 13.47 8.36 -0.65
C TYR A 216 12.43 9.18 -1.45
N SER A 217 11.19 9.24 -0.97
CA SER A 217 10.14 10.02 -1.61
C SER A 217 10.44 11.52 -1.64
N ARG A 218 11.00 12.07 -0.55
CA ARG A 218 11.43 13.47 -0.48
C ARG A 218 12.58 13.75 -1.44
N SER A 219 13.58 12.86 -1.51
CA SER A 219 14.70 12.99 -2.44
C SER A 219 14.21 12.92 -3.90
N ALA A 220 13.34 11.95 -4.22
CA ALA A 220 12.74 11.83 -5.54
C ALA A 220 11.90 13.07 -5.92
N ALA A 221 11.16 13.65 -4.99
CA ALA A 221 10.39 14.88 -5.21
C ALA A 221 11.29 16.06 -5.64
N ALA A 222 12.44 16.20 -5.00
CA ALA A 222 13.40 17.27 -5.32
C ALA A 222 14.06 17.06 -6.69
N GLU A 223 14.46 15.82 -7.01
CA GLU A 223 15.15 15.53 -8.28
C GLU A 223 14.21 15.48 -9.49
N LEU A 224 12.96 15.01 -9.30
CA LEU A 224 12.03 14.78 -10.38
C LEU A 224 11.10 15.97 -10.68
N GLY A 225 11.04 16.95 -9.78
CA GLY A 225 10.26 18.17 -9.97
C GLY A 225 10.52 18.91 -11.29
N PRO A 226 11.78 19.10 -11.73
CA PRO A 226 12.10 19.72 -13.01
C PRO A 226 11.51 19.00 -14.24
N TYR A 227 11.13 17.73 -14.10
CA TYR A 227 10.49 16.93 -15.15
C TYR A 227 8.96 16.87 -15.02
N GLY A 228 8.35 17.73 -14.19
CA GLY A 228 6.91 17.76 -13.98
C GLY A 228 6.35 16.56 -13.21
N ILE A 229 7.20 15.80 -12.51
CA ILE A 229 6.80 14.65 -11.71
C ILE A 229 6.68 15.08 -10.24
N THR A 230 5.49 14.94 -9.66
CA THR A 230 5.32 15.11 -8.21
C THR A 230 5.42 13.75 -7.50
N VAL A 231 6.02 13.75 -6.32
CA VAL A 231 6.16 12.56 -5.47
C VAL A 231 5.65 12.89 -4.08
N ASN A 232 4.58 12.22 -3.65
CA ASN A 232 3.97 12.42 -2.34
C ASN A 232 3.72 11.10 -1.62
N VAL A 233 3.53 11.17 -0.33
CA VAL A 233 3.29 10.02 0.54
C VAL A 233 1.95 10.18 1.24
N VAL A 234 1.13 9.14 1.20
CA VAL A 234 -0.04 8.99 2.06
C VAL A 234 0.34 8.04 3.20
N SER A 235 0.11 8.45 4.43
CA SER A 235 0.44 7.71 5.65
C SER A 235 -0.84 7.31 6.38
N PRO A 236 -1.37 6.08 6.14
CA PRO A 236 -2.58 5.60 6.78
C PRO A 236 -2.40 5.31 8.27
N GLY A 237 -3.46 5.56 9.04
CA GLY A 237 -3.65 4.93 10.35
C GLY A 237 -4.31 3.55 10.25
N PRO A 238 -4.99 3.08 11.30
CA PRO A 238 -5.74 1.84 11.27
C PRO A 238 -6.86 1.89 10.22
N VAL A 239 -6.83 0.99 9.23
CA VAL A 239 -7.79 0.89 8.12
C VAL A 239 -8.38 -0.51 8.06
N GLN A 240 -9.71 -0.62 7.98
CA GLN A 240 -10.44 -1.88 7.86
C GLN A 240 -10.26 -2.49 6.46
N SER A 241 -9.18 -3.22 6.25
CA SER A 241 -8.87 -3.95 5.01
C SER A 241 -9.22 -5.44 5.08
N GLY A 242 -10.06 -5.81 6.04
CA GLY A 242 -10.34 -7.20 6.40
C GLY A 242 -9.40 -7.77 7.48
N TYR A 243 -8.40 -7.00 7.90
CA TYR A 243 -7.40 -7.40 8.90
C TYR A 243 -7.87 -7.18 10.34
N ILE A 244 -8.61 -6.10 10.61
CA ILE A 244 -9.00 -5.66 11.95
C ILE A 244 -10.21 -6.47 12.40
N SER A 245 -10.04 -7.32 13.45
CA SER A 245 -11.15 -8.04 14.06
C SER A 245 -12.12 -7.10 14.79
N PRO A 246 -13.38 -7.50 15.03
CA PRO A 246 -14.34 -6.65 15.75
C PRO A 246 -13.85 -6.20 17.13
N GLY A 247 -13.18 -7.08 17.88
CA GLY A 247 -12.60 -6.73 19.18
C GLY A 247 -11.48 -5.70 19.08
N LEU A 248 -10.58 -5.87 18.11
CA LEU A 248 -9.51 -4.91 17.83
C LEU A 248 -10.07 -3.57 17.35
N GLU A 249 -11.12 -3.57 16.54
CA GLU A 249 -11.77 -2.34 16.06
C GLU A 249 -12.31 -1.52 17.23
N GLN A 250 -13.01 -2.16 18.19
CA GLN A 250 -13.52 -1.50 19.38
C GLN A 250 -12.39 -0.85 20.22
N ALA A 251 -11.25 -1.53 20.37
CA ALA A 251 -10.10 -0.97 21.06
C ALA A 251 -9.50 0.24 20.33
N LEU A 252 -9.27 0.12 19.00
CA LEU A 252 -8.69 1.18 18.18
C LEU A 252 -9.54 2.46 18.11
N ILE A 253 -10.86 2.33 18.08
CA ILE A 253 -11.79 3.48 18.04
C ILE A 253 -11.59 4.43 19.22
N LEU A 254 -11.16 3.93 20.37
CA LEU A 254 -10.92 4.75 21.57
C LEU A 254 -9.73 5.72 21.36
N ASP A 255 -8.73 5.31 20.58
CA ASP A 255 -7.53 6.10 20.30
C ASP A 255 -7.65 6.97 19.04
N ILE A 256 -8.75 6.83 18.28
CA ILE A 256 -8.98 7.60 17.06
C ILE A 256 -9.98 8.74 17.34
N PRO A 257 -9.57 10.02 17.28
CA PRO A 257 -10.45 11.16 17.53
C PRO A 257 -11.73 11.19 16.70
N ILE A 258 -11.70 10.75 15.44
CA ILE A 258 -12.90 10.65 14.56
C ILE A 258 -13.82 9.48 14.95
N ARG A 259 -13.43 8.66 15.95
CA ARG A 259 -14.24 7.59 16.53
C ARG A 259 -14.68 6.51 15.53
N ARG A 260 -13.87 6.21 14.56
CA ARG A 260 -13.98 5.05 13.68
C ARG A 260 -12.60 4.67 13.13
N VAL A 261 -12.40 3.42 12.77
CA VAL A 261 -11.27 3.03 11.92
C VAL A 261 -11.45 3.60 10.51
N GLY A 262 -10.34 3.81 9.81
CA GLY A 262 -10.36 4.25 8.42
C GLY A 262 -10.99 3.19 7.51
N ARG A 263 -11.57 3.62 6.41
CA ARG A 263 -11.99 2.77 5.31
C ARG A 263 -10.94 2.84 4.20
N PRO A 264 -10.78 1.81 3.37
CA PRO A 264 -9.88 1.87 2.21
C PRO A 264 -10.13 3.08 1.30
N GLU A 265 -11.39 3.53 1.19
CA GLU A 265 -11.80 4.69 0.42
C GLU A 265 -11.25 6.01 1.01
N ASP A 266 -11.10 6.12 2.33
CA ASP A 266 -10.49 7.31 2.96
C ASP A 266 -9.05 7.51 2.45
N ILE A 267 -8.31 6.41 2.27
CA ILE A 267 -6.96 6.44 1.72
C ILE A 267 -6.96 6.68 0.22
N ALA A 268 -7.83 5.98 -0.52
CA ALA A 268 -7.95 6.12 -1.96
C ALA A 268 -8.27 7.56 -2.39
N ASN A 269 -9.14 8.26 -1.64
CA ASN A 269 -9.47 9.66 -1.89
C ASN A 269 -8.24 10.58 -1.77
N ALA A 270 -7.39 10.38 -0.78
CA ALA A 270 -6.15 11.13 -0.62
C ALA A 270 -5.14 10.83 -1.74
N VAL A 271 -5.07 9.56 -2.18
CA VAL A 271 -4.21 9.15 -3.31
C VAL A 271 -4.67 9.79 -4.62
N VAL A 272 -5.97 9.77 -4.91
CA VAL A 272 -6.56 10.44 -6.09
C VAL A 272 -6.31 11.94 -6.05
N PHE A 273 -6.48 12.58 -4.88
CA PHE A 273 -6.16 14.00 -4.70
C PHE A 273 -4.69 14.29 -5.04
N PHE A 274 -3.73 13.56 -4.51
CA PHE A 274 -2.30 13.76 -4.83
C PHE A 274 -1.97 13.51 -6.30
N ALA A 275 -2.70 12.64 -6.98
CA ALA A 275 -2.51 12.39 -8.40
C ALA A 275 -3.21 13.44 -9.30
N SER A 276 -4.12 14.24 -8.76
CA SER A 276 -4.94 15.19 -9.51
C SER A 276 -4.20 16.48 -9.89
N GLU A 277 -4.81 17.26 -10.78
CA GLU A 277 -4.35 18.62 -11.12
C GLU A 277 -4.45 19.60 -9.94
N GLN A 278 -5.34 19.35 -8.98
CA GLN A 278 -5.48 20.16 -7.77
C GLN A 278 -4.23 20.08 -6.87
N ALA A 279 -3.46 18.99 -6.99
CA ALA A 279 -2.21 18.79 -6.25
C ALA A 279 -0.95 19.09 -7.09
N ALA A 280 -1.08 19.75 -8.25
CA ALA A 280 0.05 20.00 -9.16
C ALA A 280 1.20 20.80 -8.52
N TRP A 281 0.93 21.58 -7.46
CA TRP A 281 1.93 22.35 -6.70
C TRP A 281 2.32 21.70 -5.37
N ILE A 282 1.97 20.41 -5.17
CA ILE A 282 2.25 19.66 -3.95
C ILE A 282 3.22 18.52 -4.29
N THR A 283 4.45 18.57 -3.74
CA THR A 283 5.44 17.50 -3.87
C THR A 283 6.28 17.38 -2.60
N GLY A 284 6.83 16.19 -2.32
CA GLY A 284 7.67 15.91 -1.15
C GLY A 284 6.91 15.83 0.17
N GLN A 285 5.57 15.81 0.15
CA GLN A 285 4.74 15.84 1.35
C GLN A 285 4.41 14.44 1.86
N VAL A 286 4.25 14.34 3.17
CA VAL A 286 3.66 13.19 3.86
C VAL A 286 2.34 13.62 4.46
N LEU A 287 1.24 13.07 3.95
CA LEU A 287 -0.11 13.35 4.43
C LEU A 287 -0.58 12.20 5.32
N PHE A 288 -0.81 12.49 6.58
CA PHE A 288 -1.41 11.56 7.52
C PHE A 288 -2.92 11.46 7.28
N VAL A 289 -3.40 10.25 6.96
CA VAL A 289 -4.82 9.93 6.76
C VAL A 289 -5.20 8.87 7.80
N HIS A 290 -5.35 9.29 9.05
CA HIS A 290 -5.46 8.40 10.22
C HIS A 290 -6.54 8.80 11.22
N GLY A 291 -7.42 9.75 10.86
CA GLY A 291 -8.52 10.17 11.74
C GLY A 291 -8.08 10.83 13.05
N GLY A 292 -6.85 11.32 13.13
CA GLY A 292 -6.24 11.85 14.35
C GLY A 292 -5.61 10.80 15.26
N HIS A 293 -5.52 9.53 14.83
CA HIS A 293 -4.87 8.47 15.59
C HIS A 293 -3.46 8.91 16.03
N ARG A 294 -3.14 8.69 17.30
CA ARG A 294 -1.85 9.04 17.94
C ARG A 294 -1.42 10.51 17.91
N MET A 295 -2.27 11.45 17.44
CA MET A 295 -1.95 12.87 17.56
C MET A 295 -1.85 13.35 19.02
N ALA A 296 -2.58 12.70 19.92
CA ALA A 296 -2.59 13.05 21.35
C ALA A 296 -1.37 12.51 22.13
N LEU A 297 -0.55 11.64 21.54
CA LEU A 297 0.60 11.02 22.22
C LEU A 297 1.90 11.85 22.19
N GLY A 298 1.77 13.14 21.90
CA GLY A 298 2.92 14.08 21.89
C GLY A 298 3.98 13.69 20.85
N GLN A 299 4.20 14.55 19.94
CA GLN A 299 5.33 14.49 19.00
C GLN A 299 6.66 14.58 19.73
#